data_0e1cb03cfbb6f816e6e12d0bf5407ae2
#
_entry.id   0e1cb03cfbb6f816e6e12d0bf5407ae2
#
_cell.length_a   1.000
_cell.length_b   1.000
_cell.length_c   1.000
_cell.angle_alpha   90.00
_cell.angle_beta   90.00
_cell.angle_gamma   90.00
#
_symmetry.space_group_name_H-M   'P 1'
#
loop_
_entity.id
_entity.type
_entity.pdbx_description
1 polymer ?
#
loop_
_entity_poly.entity_id
_entity_poly.type
_entity_poly.pdbx_seq_one_letter_code
_entity_poly.pdbx_strand_id
1 'polypeptide(L)'
;MQETIINDMIAKLKPVLKDAARAKTILNRYWRTRIALVWMLADVHRAANEREVALTNREAIEVLQQLLHQHNPQFGIKWEDLTTHIEDQALGRKLTKAELNCFVSRDIITINQ
;
A
#
# COMPACT_ATOMS: atom_id res chain seq x y z
N MET A 1 18.19 3.50 -2.48
CA MET A 1 16.72 3.59 -2.53
C MET A 1 16.22 5.02 -2.76
N GLN A 2 16.65 5.99 -1.94
CA GLN A 2 16.22 7.38 -2.12
C GLN A 2 16.62 7.95 -3.46
N GLU A 3 17.81 7.64 -3.93
CA GLU A 3 18.29 8.11 -5.22
C GLU A 3 17.40 7.58 -6.36
N THR A 4 17.00 6.33 -6.30
CA THR A 4 16.10 5.73 -7.30
C THR A 4 14.75 6.45 -7.31
N ILE A 5 14.20 6.74 -6.14
CA ILE A 5 12.92 7.42 -6.01
C ILE A 5 13.02 8.84 -6.56
N ILE A 6 14.09 9.55 -6.22
CA ILE A 6 14.34 10.90 -6.73
C ILE A 6 14.44 10.89 -8.26
N ASN A 7 15.16 9.92 -8.82
CA ASN A 7 15.28 9.79 -10.26
C ASN A 7 13.93 9.53 -10.93
N ASP A 8 13.10 8.68 -10.32
CA ASP A 8 11.75 8.40 -10.83
C ASP A 8 10.87 9.66 -10.79
N MET A 9 10.93 10.40 -9.68
CA MET A 9 10.17 11.63 -9.55
C MET A 9 10.60 12.67 -10.60
N ILE A 10 11.88 12.84 -10.80
CA ILE A 10 12.41 13.74 -11.81
C ILE A 10 11.96 13.32 -13.20
N ALA A 11 12.02 12.03 -13.51
CA ALA A 11 11.57 11.51 -14.79
C ALA A 11 10.08 11.82 -15.05
N LYS A 12 9.25 11.68 -14.03
CA LYS A 12 7.81 11.99 -14.14
C LYS A 12 7.54 13.47 -14.31
N LEU A 13 8.36 14.31 -13.67
CA LEU A 13 8.18 15.77 -13.71
C LEU A 13 8.92 16.44 -14.88
N LYS A 14 9.75 15.71 -15.60
CA LYS A 14 10.60 16.27 -16.64
C LYS A 14 9.85 17.18 -17.63
N PRO A 15 8.65 16.85 -18.09
CA PRO A 15 7.94 17.72 -19.02
C PRO A 15 7.62 19.12 -18.48
N VAL A 16 7.59 19.30 -17.16
CA VAL A 16 7.29 20.58 -16.53
C VAL A 16 8.48 21.21 -15.84
N LEU A 17 9.65 20.59 -15.88
CA LEU A 17 10.87 21.10 -15.28
C LEU A 17 11.70 21.86 -16.29
N LYS A 18 12.17 23.06 -15.91
CA LYS A 18 13.10 23.83 -16.74
C LYS A 18 14.49 23.22 -16.73
N ASP A 19 14.91 22.72 -15.59
CA ASP A 19 16.27 22.19 -15.39
C ASP A 19 16.17 20.96 -14.48
N ALA A 20 16.11 19.80 -15.11
CA ALA A 20 15.99 18.54 -14.39
C ALA A 20 17.24 18.23 -13.55
N ALA A 21 18.42 18.55 -14.06
CA ALA A 21 19.66 18.30 -13.33
C ALA A 21 19.73 19.12 -12.06
N ARG A 22 19.32 20.37 -12.11
CA ARG A 22 19.28 21.24 -10.94
C ARG A 22 18.24 20.76 -9.93
N ALA A 23 17.07 20.36 -10.40
CA ALA A 23 16.03 19.82 -9.54
C ALA A 23 16.55 18.58 -8.80
N LYS A 24 17.25 17.69 -9.48
CA LYS A 24 17.85 16.51 -8.85
C LYS A 24 18.85 16.90 -7.77
N THR A 25 19.70 17.88 -8.05
CA THR A 25 20.68 18.36 -7.08
C THR A 25 20.00 18.91 -5.83
N ILE A 26 18.94 19.69 -6.00
CA ILE A 26 18.17 20.25 -4.89
C ILE A 26 17.53 19.15 -4.06
N LEU A 27 16.91 18.16 -4.70
CA LEU A 27 16.28 17.05 -4.01
C LEU A 27 17.28 16.19 -3.27
N ASN A 28 18.45 15.92 -3.87
CA ASN A 28 19.50 15.17 -3.19
C ASN A 28 20.00 15.90 -1.95
N ARG A 29 20.09 17.20 -2.01
CA ARG A 29 20.48 18.01 -0.86
C ARG A 29 19.40 17.96 0.23
N TYR A 30 18.14 18.08 -0.15
CA TYR A 30 17.01 17.99 0.77
C TYR A 30 16.98 16.66 1.51
N TRP A 31 17.19 15.56 0.79
CA TRP A 31 17.13 14.22 1.36
C TRP A 31 18.40 13.80 2.09
N ARG A 32 19.46 14.57 2.01
CA ARG A 32 20.74 14.21 2.65
C ARG A 32 20.58 14.02 4.17
N THR A 33 19.69 14.79 4.78
CA THR A 33 19.47 14.76 6.24
C THR A 33 18.18 14.05 6.62
N ARG A 34 17.60 13.31 5.68
CA ARG A 34 16.33 12.61 5.88
C ARG A 34 16.45 11.19 5.36
N ILE A 35 15.61 10.32 5.92
CA ILE A 35 15.43 8.97 5.38
C ILE A 35 13.94 8.72 5.25
N ALA A 36 13.59 7.86 4.31
CA ALA A 36 12.21 7.42 4.11
C ALA A 36 12.21 5.95 3.72
N LEU A 37 11.22 5.23 4.23
CA LEU A 37 10.93 3.88 3.79
C LEU A 37 9.67 3.94 2.94
N VAL A 38 9.72 3.33 1.77
CA VAL A 38 8.64 3.42 0.81
C VAL A 38 7.94 2.07 0.69
N TRP A 39 6.63 2.08 0.88
CA TRP A 39 5.76 0.93 0.66
C TRP A 39 5.04 1.12 -0.67
N MET A 40 5.12 0.12 -1.53
CA MET A 40 4.59 0.19 -2.89
C MET A 40 3.54 -0.88 -3.11
N LEU A 41 2.78 -0.74 -4.19
CA LEU A 41 1.80 -1.77 -4.57
C LEU A 41 2.44 -3.15 -4.70
N ALA A 42 3.66 -3.22 -5.22
CA ALA A 42 4.38 -4.49 -5.34
C ALA A 42 4.56 -5.17 -3.98
N ASP A 43 4.81 -4.40 -2.93
CA ASP A 43 4.94 -4.94 -1.58
C ASP A 43 3.61 -5.51 -1.10
N VAL A 44 2.52 -4.79 -1.36
CA VAL A 44 1.17 -5.25 -0.98
C VAL A 44 0.85 -6.56 -1.68
N HIS A 45 1.08 -6.64 -2.98
CA HIS A 45 0.80 -7.86 -3.74
C HIS A 45 1.66 -9.02 -3.29
N ARG A 46 2.93 -8.76 -2.98
CA ARG A 46 3.81 -9.82 -2.47
C ARG A 46 3.34 -10.35 -1.13
N ALA A 47 2.97 -9.45 -0.22
CA ALA A 47 2.44 -9.84 1.08
C ALA A 47 1.12 -10.60 0.94
N ALA A 48 0.26 -10.16 0.03
CA ALA A 48 -1.00 -10.84 -0.24
C ALA A 48 -0.77 -12.25 -0.77
N ASN A 49 0.19 -12.42 -1.68
CA ASN A 49 0.53 -13.73 -2.22
C ASN A 49 1.04 -14.68 -1.12
N GLU A 50 1.83 -14.17 -0.18
CA GLU A 50 2.31 -14.97 0.95
C GLU A 50 1.15 -15.45 1.84
N ARG A 51 0.06 -14.70 1.88
CA ARG A 51 -1.15 -15.06 2.64
C ARG A 51 -2.20 -15.75 1.78
N GLU A 52 -1.88 -16.03 0.52
CA GLU A 52 -2.80 -16.66 -0.43
C GLU A 52 -4.06 -15.83 -0.63
N VAL A 53 -3.92 -14.51 -0.62
CA VAL A 53 -5.00 -13.58 -0.85
C VAL A 53 -4.78 -12.90 -2.20
N ALA A 54 -5.78 -12.96 -3.07
CA ALA A 54 -5.76 -12.26 -4.35
C ALA A 54 -6.37 -10.88 -4.14
N LEU A 55 -5.61 -9.84 -4.48
CA LEU A 55 -6.08 -8.46 -4.40
C LEU A 55 -6.05 -7.83 -5.78
N THR A 56 -7.07 -7.02 -6.06
CA THR A 56 -7.02 -6.12 -7.21
C THR A 56 -6.08 -4.96 -6.87
N ASN A 57 -5.64 -4.22 -7.90
CA ASN A 57 -4.84 -3.02 -7.65
C ASN A 57 -5.60 -2.00 -6.82
N ARG A 58 -6.89 -1.87 -7.01
CA ARG A 58 -7.72 -0.96 -6.23
C ARG A 58 -7.71 -1.35 -4.74
N GLU A 59 -7.88 -2.63 -4.46
CA GLU A 59 -7.81 -3.13 -3.08
C GLU A 59 -6.42 -2.90 -2.48
N ALA A 60 -5.37 -3.11 -3.27
CA ALA A 60 -4.00 -2.87 -2.81
C ALA A 60 -3.77 -1.39 -2.50
N ILE A 61 -4.31 -0.49 -3.32
CA ILE A 61 -4.23 0.96 -3.05
C ILE A 61 -4.94 1.28 -1.73
N GLU A 62 -6.11 0.68 -1.49
CA GLU A 62 -6.83 0.89 -0.24
C GLU A 62 -6.01 0.42 0.97
N VAL A 63 -5.29 -0.70 0.83
CA VAL A 63 -4.39 -1.17 1.88
C VAL A 63 -3.33 -0.13 2.19
N LEU A 64 -2.69 0.43 1.16
CA LEU A 64 -1.68 1.48 1.35
C LEU A 64 -2.28 2.71 2.03
N GLN A 65 -3.50 3.12 1.65
CA GLN A 65 -4.15 4.27 2.26
C GLN A 65 -4.46 4.01 3.74
N GLN A 66 -4.92 2.83 4.07
CA GLN A 66 -5.19 2.46 5.46
C GLN A 66 -3.92 2.46 6.29
N LEU A 67 -2.83 1.93 5.75
CA LEU A 67 -1.53 1.97 6.42
C LEU A 67 -1.10 3.40 6.73
N LEU A 68 -1.29 4.29 5.75
CA LEU A 68 -0.92 5.69 5.91
C LEU A 68 -1.70 6.36 7.04
N HIS A 69 -3.00 6.08 7.13
CA HIS A 69 -3.88 6.75 8.08
C HIS A 69 -3.97 6.10 9.45
N GLN A 70 -3.67 4.81 9.55
CA GLN A 70 -3.89 4.05 10.77
C GLN A 70 -2.63 3.54 11.46
N HIS A 71 -1.45 3.79 10.88
CA HIS A 71 -0.22 3.34 11.51
C HIS A 71 0.09 4.17 12.76
N ASN A 72 0.82 3.57 13.70
CA ASN A 72 1.34 4.27 14.87
C ASN A 72 2.66 4.94 14.49
N PRO A 73 2.73 6.29 14.48
CA PRO A 73 3.96 6.98 14.07
C PRO A 73 5.19 6.62 14.91
N GLN A 74 4.98 6.25 16.17
CA GLN A 74 6.06 5.89 17.07
C GLN A 74 6.76 4.60 16.67
N PHE A 75 6.00 3.64 16.13
CA PHE A 75 6.52 2.33 15.76
C PHE A 75 6.70 2.16 14.24
N GLY A 76 6.18 3.10 13.45
CA GLY A 76 6.25 3.04 12.00
C GLY A 76 5.33 1.96 11.42
N ILE A 77 5.60 1.61 10.16
CA ILE A 77 4.83 0.58 9.46
C ILE A 77 5.71 -0.67 9.34
N LYS A 78 5.17 -1.80 9.78
CA LYS A 78 5.84 -3.09 9.72
C LYS A 78 5.14 -4.00 8.72
N TRP A 79 5.82 -5.06 8.32
CA TRP A 79 5.24 -6.07 7.44
C TRP A 79 3.94 -6.65 8.02
N GLU A 80 3.89 -6.79 9.34
CA GLU A 80 2.70 -7.29 10.03
C GLU A 80 1.51 -6.36 9.87
N ASP A 81 1.73 -5.05 9.87
CA ASP A 81 0.66 -4.08 9.64
C ASP A 81 0.11 -4.24 8.24
N LEU A 82 0.99 -4.46 7.27
CA LEU A 82 0.60 -4.69 5.88
C LEU A 82 -0.28 -5.93 5.76
N THR A 83 0.15 -7.04 6.36
CA THR A 83 -0.61 -8.29 6.29
C THR A 83 -1.95 -8.18 7.00
N THR A 84 -2.03 -7.45 8.10
CA THR A 84 -3.27 -7.21 8.82
C THR A 84 -4.28 -6.48 7.93
N HIS A 85 -3.87 -5.41 7.27
CA HIS A 85 -4.77 -4.67 6.39
C HIS A 85 -5.16 -5.47 5.16
N ILE A 86 -4.28 -6.32 4.66
CA ILE A 86 -4.61 -7.23 3.55
C ILE A 86 -5.70 -8.21 3.99
N GLU A 87 -5.56 -8.78 5.17
CA GLU A 87 -6.54 -9.71 5.72
C GLU A 87 -7.88 -9.02 5.96
N ASP A 88 -7.86 -7.78 6.45
CA ASP A 88 -9.07 -6.99 6.64
C ASP A 88 -9.78 -6.74 5.32
N GLN A 89 -9.05 -6.45 4.26
CA GLN A 89 -9.61 -6.27 2.93
C GLN A 89 -10.29 -7.55 2.45
N ALA A 90 -9.59 -8.67 2.59
CA ALA A 90 -10.13 -9.97 2.19
C ALA A 90 -11.36 -10.35 3.01
N LEU A 91 -11.33 -10.08 4.31
CA LEU A 91 -12.46 -10.36 5.20
C LEU A 91 -13.66 -9.48 4.84
N GLY A 92 -13.44 -8.20 4.59
CA GLY A 92 -14.50 -7.28 4.18
C GLY A 92 -15.21 -7.76 2.92
N ARG A 93 -14.43 -8.23 1.93
CA ARG A 93 -15.00 -8.77 0.70
C ARG A 93 -15.80 -10.03 0.96
N LYS A 94 -15.30 -10.93 1.81
CA LYS A 94 -16.00 -12.14 2.19
C LYS A 94 -17.29 -11.83 2.96
N LEU A 95 -17.23 -10.86 3.86
CA LEU A 95 -18.40 -10.44 4.60
C LEU A 95 -19.48 -9.88 3.69
N THR A 96 -19.09 -9.11 2.68
CA THR A 96 -20.05 -8.58 1.72
C THR A 96 -20.76 -9.70 0.98
N LYS A 97 -20.01 -10.71 0.53
CA LYS A 97 -20.61 -11.90 -0.08
C LYS A 97 -21.48 -12.65 0.91
N ALA A 98 -20.99 -12.77 2.14
CA ALA A 98 -21.74 -13.47 3.19
C ALA A 98 -23.03 -12.76 3.51
N GLU A 99 -23.03 -11.43 3.53
CA GLU A 99 -24.26 -10.66 3.75
C GLU A 99 -25.27 -10.94 2.65
N LEU A 100 -24.84 -10.95 1.40
CA LEU A 100 -25.72 -11.29 0.30
C LEU A 100 -26.27 -12.69 0.43
N ASN A 101 -25.44 -13.63 0.82
CA ASN A 101 -25.84 -15.02 1.00
C ASN A 101 -26.68 -15.22 2.25
N CYS A 102 -26.51 -14.36 3.25
CA CYS A 102 -27.26 -14.44 4.50
C CYS A 102 -28.75 -14.32 4.29
N PHE A 103 -29.18 -13.53 3.33
CA PHE A 103 -30.59 -13.42 2.98
C PHE A 103 -31.14 -14.72 2.42
N VAL A 104 -30.24 -15.58 1.94
CA VAL A 104 -30.61 -16.85 1.32
C VAL A 104 -30.44 -18.00 2.31
N SER A 105 -29.28 -18.12 2.96
CA SER A 105 -28.94 -19.31 3.73
C SER A 105 -28.81 -19.08 5.23
N ARG A 106 -28.49 -17.91 5.68
CA ARG A 106 -28.23 -17.55 7.07
C ARG A 106 -26.99 -18.19 7.69
N ASP A 107 -26.15 -18.79 6.89
CA ASP A 107 -24.95 -19.47 7.36
C ASP A 107 -23.72 -18.61 7.18
N ILE A 108 -23.82 -17.38 7.62
CA ILE A 108 -22.77 -16.39 7.43
C ILE A 108 -21.45 -16.80 8.10
N ILE A 109 -21.54 -17.43 9.26
CA ILE A 109 -20.35 -17.87 10.01
C ILE A 109 -19.62 -18.96 9.25
N THR A 110 -20.34 -19.88 8.67
CA THR A 110 -19.76 -20.98 7.90
C THR A 110 -19.05 -20.46 6.67
N ILE A 111 -19.59 -19.43 6.05
CA ILE A 111 -19.03 -18.85 4.83
C ILE A 111 -17.69 -18.17 5.07
N ASN A 112 -17.47 -17.66 6.27
CA ASN A 112 -16.24 -16.96 6.61
C ASN A 112 -15.06 -17.88 6.87
N GLN A 113 -15.26 -19.15 6.84
CA GLN A 113 -14.17 -20.12 7.06
C GLN A 113 -13.48 -20.59 5.78
#